data_4c8ee7d137403982f7ba11da9073ba3c
#
_entry.id   4c8ee7d137403982f7ba11da9073ba3c
#
_cell.length_a   1.000
_cell.length_b   1.000
_cell.length_c   1.000
_cell.angle_alpha   90.00
_cell.angle_beta   90.00
_cell.angle_gamma   90.00
#
_symmetry.space_group_name_H-M   'P 1'
#
loop_
_entity.id
_entity.type
_entity.pdbx_description
1 polymer ?
#
loop_
_entity_poly.entity_id
_entity_poly.type
_entity_poly.pdbx_seq_one_letter_code
_entity_poly.pdbx_strand_id
1 'polypeptide(L)'
;MKLYSKKQRWKKILLFAGILIIGIIFWLTSILVSNVKESELEKIRFWSEAIKKKAELVRLTNIAFQELSQNETNNVYLWARATKEFQKSLNDFGLALEIIQNNDNIPLILTDNNGVYISHKNIDLLDISDSKKRQYMSDSITLKWASQNTPIEFNYYQNRVQKIFYSNSSKYFQLQSQRDSLINSFSVETMNNIAQLPVVFWSQSGDSLIASNVINKEMKRTEMDLIIQKMSTDNNPVEIYLGNNDNGVIYYSNSNILFQLQYFPLLTLLIIALFLLVSYLSFSSFRRSEQNQVWAGM
;
A
#
# COMPACT_ATOMS: atom_id res chain seq x y z
N MET A 1 -62.57 37.63 27.65
CA MET A 1 -61.63 36.66 28.32
C MET A 1 -61.32 35.41 27.51
N LYS A 2 -62.23 34.84 26.68
CA LYS A 2 -61.97 33.59 25.92
C LYS A 2 -60.91 33.68 24.81
N LEU A 3 -60.67 34.81 24.21
CA LEU A 3 -59.69 35.04 23.11
C LEU A 3 -58.24 35.03 23.66
N TYR A 4 -58.01 35.55 24.85
CA TYR A 4 -56.68 35.60 25.46
C TYR A 4 -56.20 34.21 25.91
N SER A 5 -57.05 33.36 26.46
CA SER A 5 -56.73 31.97 26.81
C SER A 5 -56.43 31.08 25.61
N LYS A 6 -57.12 31.36 24.46
CA LYS A 6 -56.87 30.65 23.19
C LYS A 6 -55.50 30.99 22.63
N LYS A 7 -55.07 32.29 22.62
CA LYS A 7 -53.76 32.73 22.22
C LYS A 7 -52.60 32.14 23.08
N GLN A 8 -52.80 32.01 24.38
CA GLN A 8 -51.84 31.38 25.29
C GLN A 8 -51.68 29.88 25.04
N ARG A 9 -52.74 29.14 24.73
CA ARG A 9 -52.69 27.73 24.37
C ARG A 9 -51.91 27.50 23.07
N TRP A 10 -52.15 28.31 22.05
CA TRP A 10 -51.40 28.25 20.77
C TRP A 10 -49.89 28.50 20.95
N LYS A 11 -49.47 29.44 21.80
CA LYS A 11 -48.07 29.68 22.12
C LYS A 11 -47.38 28.46 22.78
N LYS A 12 -48.06 27.80 23.71
CA LYS A 12 -47.56 26.60 24.35
C LYS A 12 -47.44 25.42 23.38
N ILE A 13 -48.43 25.26 22.48
CA ILE A 13 -48.42 24.22 21.44
C ILE A 13 -47.24 24.46 20.47
N LEU A 14 -47.02 25.70 20.05
CA LEU A 14 -45.94 26.07 19.12
C LEU A 14 -44.56 25.87 19.76
N LEU A 15 -44.41 26.18 21.04
CA LEU A 15 -43.19 25.95 21.79
C LEU A 15 -42.92 24.46 21.93
N PHE A 16 -43.94 23.65 22.27
CA PHE A 16 -43.84 22.19 22.37
C PHE A 16 -43.49 21.55 21.02
N ALA A 17 -44.13 21.99 19.93
CA ALA A 17 -43.82 21.55 18.58
C ALA A 17 -42.39 21.89 18.19
N GLY A 18 -41.87 23.09 18.52
CA GLY A 18 -40.48 23.46 18.29
C GLY A 18 -39.50 22.54 19.04
N ILE A 19 -39.73 22.26 20.30
CA ILE A 19 -38.88 21.32 21.10
C ILE A 19 -38.91 19.93 20.50
N LEU A 20 -40.07 19.47 20.04
CA LEU A 20 -40.24 18.16 19.43
C LEU A 20 -39.48 18.05 18.11
N ILE A 21 -39.53 19.07 17.25
CA ILE A 21 -38.79 19.13 16.00
C ILE A 21 -37.28 19.11 16.26
N ILE A 22 -36.81 19.86 17.26
CA ILE A 22 -35.39 19.85 17.66
C ILE A 22 -34.98 18.44 18.12
N GLY A 23 -35.79 17.79 18.93
CA GLY A 23 -35.55 16.42 19.39
C GLY A 23 -35.45 15.42 18.25
N ILE A 24 -36.35 15.53 17.25
CA ILE A 24 -36.33 14.67 16.06
C ILE A 24 -35.06 14.91 15.23
N ILE A 25 -34.68 16.16 15.04
CA ILE A 25 -33.44 16.50 14.28
C ILE A 25 -32.22 15.90 14.96
N PHE A 26 -32.08 16.04 16.30
CA PHE A 26 -30.99 15.44 17.03
C PHE A 26 -30.97 13.92 16.93
N TRP A 27 -32.12 13.28 17.06
CA TRP A 27 -32.27 11.84 16.95
C TRP A 27 -31.87 11.32 15.55
N LEU A 28 -32.41 11.93 14.50
CA LEU A 28 -32.07 11.58 13.10
C LEU A 28 -30.58 11.78 12.81
N THR A 29 -29.99 12.89 13.27
CA THR A 29 -28.57 13.15 13.06
C THR A 29 -27.70 12.15 13.81
N SER A 30 -28.08 11.75 15.02
CA SER A 30 -27.37 10.72 15.78
C SER A 30 -27.34 9.37 15.05
N ILE A 31 -28.48 8.96 14.47
CA ILE A 31 -28.55 7.74 13.64
C ILE A 31 -27.66 7.86 12.42
N LEU A 32 -27.70 9.00 11.75
CA LEU A 32 -26.95 9.23 10.50
C LEU A 32 -25.44 9.24 10.76
N VAL A 33 -24.98 9.88 11.83
CA VAL A 33 -23.59 9.87 12.30
C VAL A 33 -23.14 8.44 12.62
N SER A 34 -23.96 7.67 13.35
CA SER A 34 -23.66 6.28 13.67
C SER A 34 -23.50 5.41 12.42
N ASN A 35 -24.44 5.51 11.47
CA ASN A 35 -24.41 4.74 10.23
C ASN A 35 -23.20 5.10 9.36
N VAL A 36 -22.83 6.39 9.27
CA VAL A 36 -21.65 6.82 8.52
C VAL A 36 -20.37 6.28 9.18
N LYS A 37 -20.28 6.37 10.52
CA LYS A 37 -19.14 5.84 11.27
C LYS A 37 -18.97 4.33 11.07
N GLU A 38 -20.05 3.58 11.10
CA GLU A 38 -20.03 2.13 10.87
C GLU A 38 -19.59 1.81 9.44
N SER A 39 -20.12 2.51 8.45
CA SER A 39 -19.69 2.38 7.03
C SER A 39 -18.21 2.71 6.83
N GLU A 40 -17.67 3.72 7.52
CA GLU A 40 -16.24 4.04 7.48
C GLU A 40 -15.40 2.93 8.10
N LEU A 41 -15.82 2.36 9.23
CA LEU A 41 -15.16 1.22 9.86
C LEU A 41 -15.17 -0.02 8.97
N GLU A 42 -16.27 -0.31 8.30
CA GLU A 42 -16.36 -1.44 7.35
C GLU A 42 -15.38 -1.25 6.18
N LYS A 43 -15.27 -0.04 5.62
CA LYS A 43 -14.29 0.27 4.57
C LYS A 43 -12.86 0.03 5.04
N ILE A 44 -12.51 0.46 6.25
CA ILE A 44 -11.17 0.23 6.83
C ILE A 44 -10.91 -1.26 7.05
N ARG A 45 -11.89 -2.02 7.55
CA ARG A 45 -11.75 -3.47 7.73
C ARG A 45 -11.55 -4.20 6.41
N PHE A 46 -12.38 -3.88 5.42
CA PHE A 46 -12.26 -4.47 4.07
C PHE A 46 -10.89 -4.16 3.45
N TRP A 47 -10.44 -2.93 3.58
CA TRP A 47 -9.14 -2.52 3.09
C TRP A 47 -7.98 -3.21 3.83
N SER A 48 -8.06 -3.30 5.16
CA SER A 48 -7.11 -4.02 5.99
C SER A 48 -6.97 -5.49 5.57
N GLU A 49 -8.10 -6.15 5.29
CA GLU A 49 -8.11 -7.54 4.81
C GLU A 49 -7.51 -7.67 3.41
N ALA A 50 -7.76 -6.72 2.52
CA ALA A 50 -7.15 -6.69 1.19
C ALA A 50 -5.63 -6.52 1.28
N ILE A 51 -5.13 -5.66 2.18
CA ILE A 51 -3.70 -5.51 2.48
C ILE A 51 -3.11 -6.83 2.96
N LYS A 52 -3.74 -7.48 3.93
CA LYS A 52 -3.28 -8.75 4.48
C LYS A 52 -3.16 -9.84 3.40
N LYS A 53 -4.15 -9.96 2.54
CA LYS A 53 -4.10 -10.91 1.41
C LYS A 53 -2.96 -10.61 0.42
N LYS A 54 -2.74 -9.34 0.11
CA LYS A 54 -1.64 -8.93 -0.79
C LYS A 54 -0.27 -9.12 -0.13
N ALA A 55 -0.12 -8.82 1.16
CA ALA A 55 1.10 -9.09 1.91
C ALA A 55 1.45 -10.59 1.91
N GLU A 56 0.45 -11.45 2.09
CA GLU A 56 0.62 -12.90 2.00
C GLU A 56 1.04 -13.35 0.60
N LEU A 57 0.49 -12.75 -0.44
CA LEU A 57 0.90 -13.03 -1.83
C LEU A 57 2.38 -12.64 -2.06
N VAL A 58 2.82 -11.47 -1.56
CA VAL A 58 4.23 -11.06 -1.64
C VAL A 58 5.13 -12.03 -0.87
N ARG A 59 4.71 -12.48 0.33
CA ARG A 59 5.43 -13.47 1.12
C ARG A 59 5.60 -14.79 0.35
N LEU A 60 4.53 -15.33 -0.22
CA LEU A 60 4.57 -16.56 -1.01
C LEU A 60 5.46 -16.39 -2.25
N THR A 61 5.40 -15.25 -2.89
CA THR A 61 6.26 -14.93 -4.04
C THR A 61 7.74 -14.90 -3.63
N ASN A 62 8.09 -14.33 -2.47
CA ASN A 62 9.46 -14.32 -1.97
C ASN A 62 9.98 -15.74 -1.67
N ILE A 63 9.14 -16.63 -1.11
CA ILE A 63 9.49 -18.03 -0.91
C ILE A 63 9.79 -18.71 -2.25
N ALA A 64 8.89 -18.54 -3.22
CA ALA A 64 9.08 -19.08 -4.58
C ALA A 64 10.36 -18.55 -5.24
N PHE A 65 10.73 -17.28 -5.00
CA PHE A 65 12.00 -16.72 -5.44
C PHE A 65 13.22 -17.39 -4.83
N GLN A 66 13.18 -17.64 -3.51
CA GLN A 66 14.27 -18.32 -2.83
C GLN A 66 14.45 -19.75 -3.35
N GLU A 67 13.36 -20.48 -3.52
CA GLU A 67 13.39 -21.84 -4.09
C GLU A 67 13.89 -21.83 -5.55
N LEU A 68 13.44 -20.89 -6.37
CA LEU A 68 13.92 -20.76 -7.74
C LEU A 68 15.42 -20.47 -7.79
N SER A 69 15.89 -19.50 -7.00
CA SER A 69 17.32 -19.15 -6.92
C SER A 69 18.17 -20.35 -6.47
N GLN A 70 17.70 -21.09 -5.46
CA GLN A 70 18.39 -22.29 -4.99
C GLN A 70 18.45 -23.38 -6.06
N ASN A 71 17.34 -23.60 -6.76
CA ASN A 71 17.27 -24.58 -7.85
C ASN A 71 18.18 -24.18 -9.02
N GLU A 72 18.21 -22.90 -9.39
CA GLU A 72 19.12 -22.38 -10.44
C GLU A 72 20.58 -22.59 -10.03
N THR A 73 20.96 -22.28 -8.80
CA THR A 73 22.28 -22.53 -8.29
C THR A 73 22.64 -24.02 -8.33
N ASN A 74 21.77 -24.89 -7.89
CA ASN A 74 21.96 -26.35 -7.95
C ASN A 74 22.14 -26.84 -9.40
N ASN A 75 21.37 -26.31 -10.34
CA ASN A 75 21.49 -26.64 -11.77
C ASN A 75 22.87 -26.21 -12.33
N VAL A 76 23.39 -25.04 -11.93
CA VAL A 76 24.74 -24.60 -12.33
C VAL A 76 25.81 -25.51 -11.73
N TYR A 77 25.66 -25.96 -10.47
CA TYR A 77 26.57 -26.96 -9.88
C TYR A 77 26.52 -28.31 -10.63
N LEU A 78 25.35 -28.78 -11.01
CA LEU A 78 25.20 -29.99 -11.81
C LEU A 78 25.86 -29.80 -13.19
N TRP A 79 25.68 -28.65 -13.82
CA TRP A 79 26.32 -28.28 -15.07
C TRP A 79 27.87 -28.28 -14.95
N ALA A 80 28.41 -27.71 -13.85
CA ALA A 80 29.85 -27.70 -13.56
C ALA A 80 30.41 -29.12 -13.44
N ARG A 81 29.69 -29.99 -12.70
CA ARG A 81 30.07 -31.41 -12.57
C ARG A 81 30.01 -32.15 -13.89
N ALA A 82 28.95 -31.95 -14.65
CA ALA A 82 28.79 -32.56 -15.99
C ALA A 82 29.91 -32.11 -16.94
N THR A 83 30.27 -30.82 -16.94
CA THR A 83 31.38 -30.28 -17.74
C THR A 83 32.72 -30.91 -17.33
N LYS A 84 32.96 -31.07 -16.04
CA LYS A 84 34.14 -31.75 -15.51
C LYS A 84 34.24 -33.21 -15.95
N GLU A 85 33.16 -33.96 -15.85
CA GLU A 85 33.10 -35.37 -16.27
C GLU A 85 33.22 -35.51 -17.79
N PHE A 86 32.54 -34.66 -18.56
CA PHE A 86 32.67 -34.63 -20.02
C PHE A 86 34.10 -34.42 -20.50
N GLN A 87 34.87 -33.60 -19.79
CA GLN A 87 36.29 -33.33 -20.12
C GLN A 87 37.24 -34.48 -19.72
N LYS A 88 36.82 -35.34 -18.78
CA LYS A 88 37.65 -36.47 -18.28
C LYS A 88 37.40 -37.78 -19.02
N SER A 89 36.18 -38.03 -19.43
CA SER A 89 35.74 -39.31 -19.95
C SER A 89 35.83 -39.38 -21.45
N LEU A 90 36.55 -40.38 -21.96
CA LEU A 90 36.67 -40.61 -23.42
C LEU A 90 35.57 -41.51 -23.98
N ASN A 91 34.82 -42.25 -23.12
CA ASN A 91 33.95 -43.32 -23.62
C ASN A 91 32.49 -43.32 -23.14
N ASP A 92 32.11 -42.54 -22.12
CA ASP A 92 30.72 -42.47 -21.64
C ASP A 92 30.37 -41.08 -21.13
N PHE A 93 29.85 -40.25 -22.00
CA PHE A 93 29.46 -38.85 -21.68
C PHE A 93 27.98 -38.57 -21.99
N GLY A 94 27.17 -39.60 -22.21
CA GLY A 94 25.77 -39.42 -22.56
C GLY A 94 24.99 -38.59 -21.54
N LEU A 95 25.07 -38.94 -20.26
CA LEU A 95 24.42 -38.21 -19.19
C LEU A 95 25.03 -36.79 -18.97
N ALA A 96 26.38 -36.68 -19.06
CA ALA A 96 27.03 -35.39 -18.91
C ALA A 96 26.62 -34.42 -20.06
N LEU A 97 26.55 -34.91 -21.26
CA LEU A 97 26.11 -34.15 -22.41
C LEU A 97 24.64 -33.72 -22.28
N GLU A 98 23.79 -34.63 -21.83
CA GLU A 98 22.38 -34.31 -21.58
C GLU A 98 22.19 -33.19 -20.56
N ILE A 99 22.90 -33.24 -19.42
CA ILE A 99 22.86 -32.18 -18.39
C ILE A 99 23.37 -30.84 -18.98
N ILE A 100 24.44 -30.87 -19.77
CA ILE A 100 24.98 -29.66 -20.40
C ILE A 100 23.99 -29.06 -21.41
N GLN A 101 23.30 -29.91 -22.16
CA GLN A 101 22.32 -29.48 -23.16
C GLN A 101 21.02 -28.96 -22.52
N ASN A 102 20.56 -29.56 -21.42
CA ASN A 102 19.31 -29.24 -20.77
C ASN A 102 19.32 -27.90 -19.98
N ASN A 103 20.44 -27.20 -19.91
CA ASN A 103 20.45 -25.84 -19.40
C ASN A 103 19.94 -24.87 -20.45
N ASP A 104 18.64 -24.65 -20.52
CA ASP A 104 18.02 -23.79 -21.55
C ASP A 104 17.84 -22.34 -21.11
N ASN A 105 17.93 -22.05 -19.80
CA ASN A 105 17.47 -20.76 -19.26
C ASN A 105 18.51 -19.98 -18.47
N ILE A 106 19.54 -20.66 -17.90
CA ILE A 106 20.53 -19.97 -17.05
C ILE A 106 21.70 -19.53 -17.90
N PRO A 107 21.94 -18.22 -18.02
CA PRO A 107 23.11 -17.71 -18.75
C PRO A 107 24.37 -17.93 -17.95
N LEU A 108 25.41 -18.45 -18.59
CA LEU A 108 26.70 -18.73 -17.95
C LEU A 108 27.88 -18.48 -18.89
N ILE A 109 29.03 -18.15 -18.26
CA ILE A 109 30.32 -17.98 -18.91
C ILE A 109 31.33 -18.88 -18.18
N LEU A 110 32.05 -19.69 -18.94
CA LEU A 110 33.17 -20.48 -18.47
C LEU A 110 34.47 -19.78 -18.79
N THR A 111 35.34 -19.62 -17.79
CA THR A 111 36.68 -19.05 -17.91
C THR A 111 37.73 -19.99 -17.36
N ASP A 112 38.97 -19.78 -17.68
CA ASP A 112 40.10 -20.37 -16.96
C ASP A 112 40.32 -19.64 -15.60
N ASN A 113 41.37 -20.09 -14.89
CA ASN A 113 41.74 -19.47 -13.60
C ASN A 113 42.17 -18.00 -13.70
N ASN A 114 42.65 -17.59 -14.85
CA ASN A 114 43.13 -16.23 -15.14
C ASN A 114 42.01 -15.30 -15.67
N GLY A 115 40.77 -15.81 -15.77
CA GLY A 115 39.61 -15.09 -16.31
C GLY A 115 39.55 -15.12 -17.85
N VAL A 116 40.40 -15.92 -18.54
CA VAL A 116 40.34 -16.03 -19.99
C VAL A 116 39.08 -16.79 -20.39
N TYR A 117 38.33 -16.20 -21.31
CA TYR A 117 37.09 -16.77 -21.83
C TYR A 117 37.35 -18.13 -22.52
N ILE A 118 36.53 -19.15 -22.15
CA ILE A 118 36.55 -20.47 -22.77
C ILE A 118 35.27 -20.70 -23.59
N SER A 119 34.12 -20.58 -22.95
CA SER A 119 32.83 -20.81 -23.59
C SER A 119 31.68 -20.10 -22.84
N HIS A 120 30.50 -20.08 -23.45
CA HIS A 120 29.29 -19.51 -22.83
C HIS A 120 28.08 -20.33 -23.22
N LYS A 121 26.99 -20.14 -22.48
CA LYS A 121 25.67 -20.67 -22.83
C LYS A 121 24.58 -19.65 -22.47
N ASN A 122 23.52 -19.62 -23.26
CA ASN A 122 22.35 -18.74 -23.08
C ASN A 122 22.67 -17.23 -23.03
N ILE A 123 23.66 -16.81 -23.82
CA ILE A 123 24.07 -15.41 -23.98
C ILE A 123 24.31 -15.15 -25.46
N ASP A 124 23.90 -13.98 -25.94
CA ASP A 124 24.15 -13.55 -27.34
C ASP A 124 25.57 -12.98 -27.51
N LEU A 125 26.56 -13.85 -27.32
CA LEU A 125 27.96 -13.54 -27.67
C LEU A 125 28.35 -14.12 -29.02
N LEU A 126 27.45 -14.80 -29.71
CA LEU A 126 27.72 -15.58 -30.91
C LEU A 126 28.13 -14.77 -32.14
N ASP A 127 27.63 -13.53 -32.25
CA ASP A 127 27.89 -12.67 -33.42
C ASP A 127 29.27 -11.94 -33.35
N ILE A 128 30.04 -12.22 -32.30
CA ILE A 128 31.34 -11.59 -32.10
C ILE A 128 32.44 -12.52 -32.61
N SER A 129 32.83 -12.34 -33.86
CA SER A 129 33.92 -13.09 -34.49
C SER A 129 35.31 -12.70 -33.93
N ASP A 130 35.47 -11.50 -33.43
CA ASP A 130 36.71 -10.97 -32.87
C ASP A 130 36.94 -11.50 -31.42
N SER A 131 38.02 -12.28 -31.24
CA SER A 131 38.38 -12.86 -29.95
C SER A 131 38.66 -11.83 -28.85
N LYS A 132 39.25 -10.69 -29.19
CA LYS A 132 39.52 -9.59 -28.24
C LYS A 132 38.24 -8.93 -27.77
N LYS A 133 37.31 -8.70 -28.67
CA LYS A 133 35.99 -8.13 -28.33
C LYS A 133 35.17 -9.07 -27.49
N ARG A 134 35.23 -10.38 -27.79
CA ARG A 134 34.58 -11.43 -27.01
C ARG A 134 35.12 -11.49 -25.57
N GLN A 135 36.45 -11.41 -25.41
CA GLN A 135 37.11 -11.36 -24.11
C GLN A 135 36.63 -10.13 -23.30
N TYR A 136 36.69 -8.95 -23.92
CA TYR A 136 36.26 -7.70 -23.27
C TYR A 136 34.81 -7.72 -22.81
N MET A 137 33.90 -8.26 -23.61
CA MET A 137 32.50 -8.40 -23.23
C MET A 137 32.33 -9.45 -22.14
N SER A 138 33.06 -10.56 -22.20
CA SER A 138 33.07 -11.58 -21.15
C SER A 138 33.52 -10.99 -19.82
N ASP A 139 34.61 -10.23 -19.79
CA ASP A 139 35.11 -9.58 -18.57
C ASP A 139 34.09 -8.63 -17.94
N SER A 140 33.42 -7.82 -18.76
CA SER A 140 32.40 -6.90 -18.31
C SER A 140 31.20 -7.63 -17.71
N ILE A 141 30.76 -8.74 -18.32
CA ILE A 141 29.61 -9.54 -17.85
C ILE A 141 29.99 -10.32 -16.59
N THR A 142 31.16 -10.94 -16.54
CA THR A 142 31.60 -11.74 -15.38
C THR A 142 31.81 -10.90 -14.14
N LEU A 143 32.31 -9.65 -14.26
CA LEU A 143 32.38 -8.70 -13.14
C LEU A 143 31.01 -8.39 -12.57
N LYS A 144 30.03 -8.13 -13.44
CA LYS A 144 28.64 -7.88 -13.02
C LYS A 144 28.03 -9.10 -12.33
N TRP A 145 28.24 -10.28 -12.87
CA TRP A 145 27.63 -11.50 -12.32
C TRP A 145 28.31 -11.95 -11.03
N ALA A 146 29.63 -11.74 -10.86
CA ALA A 146 30.33 -12.03 -9.63
C ALA A 146 29.83 -11.20 -8.43
N SER A 147 29.23 -10.02 -8.69
CA SER A 147 28.58 -9.23 -7.65
C SER A 147 27.19 -9.77 -7.25
N GLN A 148 26.57 -10.56 -8.11
CA GLN A 148 25.23 -11.13 -7.90
C GLN A 148 25.27 -12.55 -7.32
N ASN A 149 26.14 -13.39 -7.91
CA ASN A 149 26.27 -14.80 -7.55
C ASN A 149 27.75 -15.17 -7.40
N THR A 150 28.08 -15.95 -6.37
CA THR A 150 29.46 -16.42 -6.19
C THR A 150 29.83 -17.35 -7.33
N PRO A 151 30.95 -17.10 -8.06
CA PRO A 151 31.41 -17.97 -9.13
C PRO A 151 31.69 -19.40 -8.61
N ILE A 152 31.36 -20.38 -9.42
CA ILE A 152 31.62 -21.80 -9.09
C ILE A 152 32.95 -22.19 -9.68
N GLU A 153 33.88 -22.60 -8.79
CA GLU A 153 35.20 -23.07 -9.19
C GLU A 153 35.25 -24.60 -9.18
N PHE A 154 35.89 -25.19 -10.19
CA PHE A 154 36.13 -26.63 -10.22
C PHE A 154 37.45 -26.98 -10.90
N ASN A 155 38.09 -28.03 -10.40
CA ASN A 155 39.29 -28.57 -10.98
C ASN A 155 38.92 -29.55 -12.09
N TYR A 156 39.50 -29.38 -13.28
CA TYR A 156 39.28 -30.33 -14.35
C TYR A 156 40.51 -31.19 -14.63
N TYR A 157 41.29 -31.03 -15.59
CA TYR A 157 42.46 -31.86 -15.94
C TYR A 157 43.77 -31.29 -15.37
N GLN A 158 44.66 -32.15 -14.83
CA GLN A 158 45.99 -31.75 -14.32
C GLN A 158 45.95 -30.56 -13.34
N ASN A 159 45.02 -30.53 -12.41
CA ASN A 159 44.88 -29.47 -11.40
C ASN A 159 44.65 -28.06 -11.94
N ARG A 160 44.16 -27.93 -13.18
CA ARG A 160 43.76 -26.64 -13.73
C ARG A 160 42.38 -26.30 -13.23
N VAL A 161 42.23 -25.06 -12.71
CA VAL A 161 40.95 -24.51 -12.23
C VAL A 161 40.22 -23.82 -13.34
N GLN A 162 38.91 -24.07 -13.43
CA GLN A 162 38.01 -23.29 -14.26
C GLN A 162 36.97 -22.65 -13.35
N LYS A 163 36.39 -21.51 -13.79
CA LYS A 163 35.39 -20.74 -13.08
C LYS A 163 34.16 -20.56 -13.96
N ILE A 164 32.99 -20.80 -13.36
CA ILE A 164 31.70 -20.53 -14.00
C ILE A 164 31.10 -19.30 -13.34
N PHE A 165 30.90 -18.26 -14.16
CA PHE A 165 30.11 -17.10 -13.81
C PHE A 165 28.71 -17.31 -14.37
N TYR A 166 27.69 -17.00 -13.59
CA TYR A 166 26.31 -17.16 -14.00
C TYR A 166 25.42 -16.03 -13.48
N SER A 167 24.35 -15.77 -14.16
CA SER A 167 23.29 -14.88 -13.73
C SER A 167 21.99 -15.68 -13.53
N ASN A 168 21.05 -15.09 -12.86
CA ASN A 168 19.72 -15.68 -12.75
C ASN A 168 19.06 -15.75 -14.15
N SER A 169 18.13 -16.68 -14.33
CA SER A 169 17.43 -16.86 -15.59
C SER A 169 16.51 -15.68 -15.94
N SER A 170 16.13 -15.58 -17.21
CA SER A 170 15.13 -14.60 -17.64
C SER A 170 13.81 -14.78 -16.90
N LYS A 171 13.44 -16.02 -16.54
CA LYS A 171 12.26 -16.33 -15.75
C LYS A 171 12.32 -15.74 -14.34
N TYR A 172 13.49 -15.78 -13.71
CA TYR A 172 13.72 -15.13 -12.42
C TYR A 172 13.46 -13.63 -12.50
N PHE A 173 14.04 -12.94 -13.47
CA PHE A 173 13.84 -11.49 -13.66
C PHE A 173 12.40 -11.13 -14.02
N GLN A 174 11.72 -11.96 -14.79
CA GLN A 174 10.30 -11.78 -15.11
C GLN A 174 9.43 -11.86 -13.86
N LEU A 175 9.63 -12.87 -13.02
CA LEU A 175 8.93 -13.00 -11.75
C LEU A 175 9.24 -11.84 -10.81
N GLN A 176 10.50 -11.39 -10.73
CA GLN A 176 10.91 -10.23 -9.96
C GLN A 176 10.16 -8.97 -10.40
N SER A 177 10.10 -8.71 -11.70
CA SER A 177 9.36 -7.59 -12.27
C SER A 177 7.86 -7.67 -11.95
N GLN A 178 7.26 -8.85 -12.03
CA GLN A 178 5.85 -9.07 -11.65
C GLN A 178 5.62 -8.79 -10.16
N ARG A 179 6.51 -9.26 -9.28
CA ARG A 179 6.45 -8.97 -7.84
C ARG A 179 6.52 -7.47 -7.58
N ASP A 180 7.50 -6.80 -8.17
CA ASP A 180 7.71 -5.36 -7.96
C ASP A 180 6.53 -4.54 -8.51
N SER A 181 5.94 -4.97 -9.62
CA SER A 181 4.69 -4.41 -10.15
C SER A 181 3.51 -4.61 -9.19
N LEU A 182 3.37 -5.80 -8.60
CA LEU A 182 2.34 -6.07 -7.59
C LEU A 182 2.51 -5.18 -6.35
N ILE A 183 3.74 -4.99 -5.87
CA ILE A 183 4.04 -4.13 -4.72
C ILE A 183 3.71 -2.67 -5.05
N ASN A 184 4.10 -2.18 -6.23
CA ASN A 184 3.84 -0.81 -6.65
C ASN A 184 2.34 -0.55 -6.90
N SER A 185 1.64 -1.46 -7.58
CA SER A 185 0.19 -1.33 -7.81
C SER A 185 -0.59 -1.32 -6.51
N PHE A 186 -0.12 -2.05 -5.50
CA PHE A 186 -0.67 -2.06 -4.17
C PHE A 186 -0.67 -0.67 -3.52
N SER A 187 0.43 0.05 -3.60
CA SER A 187 0.53 1.38 -2.98
C SER A 187 -0.41 2.41 -3.63
N VAL A 188 -0.56 2.37 -4.96
CA VAL A 188 -1.39 3.33 -5.71
C VAL A 188 -2.88 3.02 -5.60
N GLU A 189 -3.28 1.78 -5.81
CA GLU A 189 -4.70 1.37 -5.77
C GLU A 189 -5.28 1.49 -4.36
N THR A 190 -4.48 1.18 -3.37
CA THR A 190 -4.82 1.28 -1.96
C THR A 190 -5.11 2.72 -1.55
N MET A 191 -4.34 3.68 -2.05
CA MET A 191 -4.53 5.10 -1.78
C MET A 191 -5.79 5.67 -2.45
N ASN A 192 -6.08 5.25 -3.69
CA ASN A 192 -7.21 5.78 -4.45
C ASN A 192 -8.57 5.34 -3.88
N ASN A 193 -8.65 4.13 -3.35
CA ASN A 193 -9.90 3.58 -2.81
C ASN A 193 -10.29 4.17 -1.44
N ILE A 194 -9.37 4.82 -0.73
CA ILE A 194 -9.59 5.40 0.60
C ILE A 194 -9.47 6.94 0.56
N ALA A 195 -9.47 7.54 -0.62
CA ALA A 195 -9.24 8.99 -0.79
C ALA A 195 -10.11 9.91 0.10
N GLN A 196 -11.21 9.39 0.67
CA GLN A 196 -12.11 10.14 1.55
C GLN A 196 -11.76 10.04 3.04
N LEU A 197 -10.94 9.06 3.45
CA LEU A 197 -10.53 8.85 4.84
C LEU A 197 -9.05 9.19 5.00
N PRO A 198 -8.67 10.01 5.98
CA PRO A 198 -7.27 10.21 6.35
C PRO A 198 -6.69 8.90 6.90
N VAL A 199 -5.68 8.35 6.23
CA VAL A 199 -5.06 7.06 6.61
C VAL A 199 -3.55 7.15 6.56
N VAL A 200 -2.90 6.52 7.54
CA VAL A 200 -1.45 6.31 7.61
C VAL A 200 -1.19 4.84 7.84
N PHE A 201 -0.44 4.23 6.93
CA PHE A 201 0.03 2.85 7.06
C PHE A 201 1.52 2.85 7.41
N TRP A 202 1.84 2.36 8.58
CA TRP A 202 3.16 2.40 9.20
C TRP A 202 3.73 1.00 9.40
N SER A 203 5.01 0.77 9.07
CA SER A 203 5.74 -0.44 9.42
C SER A 203 6.32 -0.31 10.81
N GLN A 204 6.03 -1.28 11.68
CA GLN A 204 6.60 -1.29 13.04
C GLN A 204 8.05 -1.77 13.05
N SER A 205 8.40 -2.76 12.23
CA SER A 205 9.75 -3.32 12.18
C SER A 205 10.75 -2.36 11.52
N GLY A 206 10.33 -1.68 10.46
CA GLY A 206 11.15 -0.68 9.74
C GLY A 206 11.04 0.73 10.30
N ASP A 207 10.16 0.95 11.29
CA ASP A 207 9.83 2.28 11.83
C ASP A 207 9.68 3.35 10.74
N SER A 208 8.94 3.00 9.69
CA SER A 208 8.85 3.79 8.45
C SER A 208 7.45 3.86 7.89
N LEU A 209 7.18 4.96 7.16
CA LEU A 209 5.95 5.17 6.44
C LEU A 209 5.89 4.25 5.22
N ILE A 210 4.90 3.34 5.20
CA ILE A 210 4.63 2.50 4.03
C ILE A 210 3.79 3.28 3.03
N ALA A 211 2.68 3.86 3.49
CA ALA A 211 1.75 4.60 2.64
C ALA A 211 0.89 5.57 3.46
N SER A 212 0.54 6.72 2.89
CA SER A 212 -0.39 7.69 3.49
C SER A 212 -0.99 8.60 2.42
N ASN A 213 -2.23 9.04 2.64
CA ASN A 213 -2.86 10.12 1.89
C ASN A 213 -2.80 11.48 2.63
N VAL A 214 -2.20 11.50 3.82
CA VAL A 214 -2.10 12.70 4.69
C VAL A 214 -0.66 13.11 4.93
N ILE A 215 0.26 12.14 5.02
CA ILE A 215 1.68 12.35 5.28
C ILE A 215 2.45 12.32 3.96
N ASN A 216 3.21 13.37 3.68
CA ASN A 216 4.18 13.38 2.59
C ASN A 216 5.54 12.89 3.10
N LYS A 217 6.31 12.16 2.28
CA LYS A 217 7.66 11.65 2.62
C LYS A 217 8.67 12.76 2.97
N GLU A 218 8.39 14.00 2.57
CA GLU A 218 9.21 15.18 2.85
C GLU A 218 8.92 15.81 4.24
N MET A 219 7.88 15.37 4.94
CA MET A 219 7.52 15.88 6.26
C MET A 219 8.57 15.49 7.30
N LYS A 220 8.76 16.38 8.29
CA LYS A 220 9.62 16.09 9.43
C LYS A 220 9.03 15.00 10.31
N ARG A 221 9.87 14.16 10.87
CA ARG A 221 9.45 13.04 11.75
C ARG A 221 8.52 13.51 12.87
N THR A 222 8.83 14.62 13.51
CA THR A 222 8.03 15.20 14.61
C THR A 222 6.60 15.55 14.18
N GLU A 223 6.41 16.01 12.94
CA GLU A 223 5.08 16.32 12.38
C GLU A 223 4.31 15.03 12.07
N MET A 224 5.00 14.01 11.56
CA MET A 224 4.40 12.69 11.32
C MET A 224 3.90 12.05 12.61
N ASP A 225 4.72 12.09 13.66
CA ASP A 225 4.39 11.54 14.99
C ASP A 225 3.17 12.24 15.61
N LEU A 226 3.05 13.56 15.45
CA LEU A 226 1.87 14.31 15.89
C LEU A 226 0.58 13.87 15.16
N ILE A 227 0.67 13.65 13.84
CA ILE A 227 -0.46 13.17 13.05
C ILE A 227 -0.88 11.77 13.50
N ILE A 228 0.09 10.86 13.67
CA ILE A 228 -0.14 9.49 14.12
C ILE A 228 -0.76 9.49 15.52
N GLN A 229 -0.23 10.28 16.43
CA GLN A 229 -0.76 10.42 17.80
C GLN A 229 -2.20 10.89 17.78
N LYS A 230 -2.52 11.92 16.99
CA LYS A 230 -3.88 12.41 16.84
C LYS A 230 -4.82 11.33 16.30
N MET A 231 -4.40 10.60 15.24
CA MET A 231 -5.21 9.52 14.66
C MET A 231 -5.45 8.38 15.65
N SER A 232 -4.46 8.03 16.48
CA SER A 232 -4.59 6.99 17.50
C SER A 232 -5.50 7.39 18.65
N THR A 233 -5.71 8.70 18.90
CA THR A 233 -6.71 9.20 19.86
C THR A 233 -8.11 9.23 19.27
N ASP A 234 -8.24 9.48 17.96
CA ASP A 234 -9.52 9.53 17.27
C ASP A 234 -10.15 8.14 17.11
N ASN A 235 -9.33 7.15 16.76
CA ASN A 235 -9.79 5.77 16.51
C ASN A 235 -8.71 4.75 16.89
N ASN A 236 -9.14 3.54 17.29
CA ASN A 236 -8.21 2.45 17.56
C ASN A 236 -7.48 2.02 16.28
N PRO A 237 -6.14 1.98 16.27
CA PRO A 237 -5.39 1.54 15.11
C PRO A 237 -5.66 0.06 14.80
N VAL A 238 -5.51 -0.30 13.54
CA VAL A 238 -5.68 -1.69 13.05
C VAL A 238 -4.32 -2.30 12.77
N GLU A 239 -3.98 -3.37 13.48
CA GLU A 239 -2.74 -4.09 13.27
C GLU A 239 -2.87 -5.11 12.13
N ILE A 240 -1.85 -5.19 11.28
CA ILE A 240 -1.77 -6.11 10.14
C ILE A 240 -0.42 -6.81 10.18
N TYR A 241 -0.45 -8.13 10.12
CA TYR A 241 0.75 -8.94 9.95
C TYR A 241 1.17 -8.96 8.47
N LEU A 242 2.36 -8.41 8.17
CA LEU A 242 2.92 -8.31 6.81
C LEU A 242 3.78 -9.52 6.41
N GLY A 243 4.07 -10.42 7.34
CA GLY A 243 4.99 -11.53 7.15
C GLY A 243 6.44 -11.15 7.48
N ASN A 244 7.36 -12.13 7.55
CA ASN A 244 8.78 -11.94 7.88
C ASN A 244 9.05 -11.21 9.21
N ASN A 245 8.21 -11.43 10.23
CA ASN A 245 8.26 -10.72 11.50
C ASN A 245 7.98 -9.20 11.40
N ASP A 246 7.42 -8.73 10.30
CA ASP A 246 7.01 -7.35 10.13
C ASP A 246 5.50 -7.19 10.41
N ASN A 247 5.19 -6.27 11.31
CA ASN A 247 3.84 -5.85 11.62
C ASN A 247 3.62 -4.43 11.07
N GLY A 248 2.54 -4.25 10.33
CA GLY A 248 2.08 -2.94 9.93
C GLY A 248 0.95 -2.47 10.81
N VAL A 249 0.85 -1.17 11.04
CA VAL A 249 -0.24 -0.54 11.77
C VAL A 249 -0.91 0.51 10.88
N ILE A 250 -2.23 0.43 10.81
CA ILE A 250 -3.05 1.41 10.11
C ILE A 250 -3.65 2.36 11.13
N TYR A 251 -3.24 3.61 11.05
CA TYR A 251 -3.86 4.72 11.76
C TYR A 251 -4.84 5.41 10.82
N TYR A 252 -6.02 5.78 11.32
CA TYR A 252 -7.03 6.47 10.53
C TYR A 252 -7.82 7.46 11.38
N SER A 253 -8.31 8.50 10.74
CA SER A 253 -9.18 9.50 11.35
C SER A 253 -10.52 9.55 10.65
N ASN A 254 -11.49 10.19 11.28
CA ASN A 254 -12.82 10.36 10.74
C ASN A 254 -12.77 11.22 9.45
N SER A 255 -13.67 10.95 8.51
CA SER A 255 -13.78 11.77 7.30
C SER A 255 -14.29 13.17 7.60
N ASN A 256 -14.01 14.11 6.69
CA ASN A 256 -14.58 15.45 6.75
C ASN A 256 -16.12 15.44 6.74
N ILE A 257 -16.72 14.44 6.12
CA ILE A 257 -18.17 14.27 6.07
C ILE A 257 -18.71 13.98 7.48
N LEU A 258 -18.06 13.08 8.20
CA LEU A 258 -18.45 12.77 9.58
C LEU A 258 -18.34 13.98 10.49
N PHE A 259 -17.23 14.75 10.34
CA PHE A 259 -17.03 15.98 11.08
C PHE A 259 -18.14 17.01 10.81
N GLN A 260 -18.49 17.22 9.53
CA GLN A 260 -19.59 18.12 9.15
C GLN A 260 -20.93 17.66 9.71
N LEU A 261 -21.22 16.37 9.68
CA LEU A 261 -22.46 15.81 10.21
C LEU A 261 -22.60 16.00 11.72
N GLN A 262 -21.50 15.96 12.47
CA GLN A 262 -21.53 16.21 13.92
C GLN A 262 -21.95 17.66 14.26
N TYR A 263 -21.63 18.64 13.42
CA TYR A 263 -22.00 20.05 13.61
C TYR A 263 -23.36 20.42 13.00
N PHE A 264 -23.95 19.55 12.19
CA PHE A 264 -25.24 19.80 11.54
C PHE A 264 -26.37 20.14 12.51
N PRO A 265 -26.55 19.47 13.68
CA PRO A 265 -27.60 19.84 14.65
C PRO A 265 -27.41 21.24 15.23
N LEU A 266 -26.14 21.62 15.46
CA LEU A 266 -25.84 22.95 16.01
C LEU A 266 -26.15 24.07 14.99
N LEU A 267 -25.86 23.83 13.72
CA LEU A 267 -26.18 24.75 12.63
C LEU A 267 -27.69 24.90 12.44
N THR A 268 -28.46 23.79 12.52
CA THR A 268 -29.94 23.82 12.44
C THR A 268 -30.54 24.54 13.63
N LEU A 269 -30.00 24.36 14.84
CA LEU A 269 -30.42 25.12 16.02
C LEU A 269 -30.22 26.62 15.86
N LEU A 270 -29.07 27.03 15.30
CA LEU A 270 -28.77 28.45 15.03
C LEU A 270 -29.77 29.03 14.03
N ILE A 271 -30.09 28.32 12.96
CA ILE A 271 -31.08 28.76 11.97
C ILE A 271 -32.47 28.92 12.61
N ILE A 272 -32.89 27.96 13.45
CA ILE A 272 -34.17 28.03 14.15
C ILE A 272 -34.18 29.21 15.12
N ALA A 273 -33.11 29.46 15.87
CA ALA A 273 -32.98 30.59 16.78
C ALA A 273 -33.07 31.93 16.03
N LEU A 274 -32.41 32.08 14.89
CA LEU A 274 -32.50 33.26 14.03
C LEU A 274 -33.93 33.46 13.51
N PHE A 275 -34.60 32.41 13.05
CA PHE A 275 -35.98 32.47 12.60
C PHE A 275 -36.94 32.93 13.70
N LEU A 276 -36.76 32.37 14.93
CA LEU A 276 -37.55 32.80 16.08
C LEU A 276 -37.28 34.26 16.46
N LEU A 277 -36.05 34.71 16.38
CA LEU A 277 -35.66 36.10 16.65
C LEU A 277 -36.31 37.07 15.66
N VAL A 278 -36.22 36.76 14.34
CA VAL A 278 -36.86 37.57 13.26
C VAL A 278 -38.36 37.59 13.42
N SER A 279 -38.98 36.44 13.73
CA SER A 279 -40.41 36.33 13.99
C SER A 279 -40.84 37.18 15.19
N TYR A 280 -40.06 37.15 16.29
CA TYR A 280 -40.29 37.96 17.45
C TYR A 280 -40.17 39.47 17.17
N LEU A 281 -39.16 39.90 16.44
CA LEU A 281 -38.94 41.31 16.05
C LEU A 281 -40.08 41.79 15.14
N SER A 282 -40.48 41.00 14.17
CA SER A 282 -41.60 41.32 13.27
C SER A 282 -42.88 41.47 14.06
N PHE A 283 -43.19 40.57 14.96
CA PHE A 283 -44.38 40.61 15.79
C PHE A 283 -44.37 41.80 16.76
N SER A 284 -43.21 42.14 17.33
CA SER A 284 -43.02 43.32 18.16
C SER A 284 -43.24 44.64 17.40
N SER A 285 -42.74 44.69 16.15
CA SER A 285 -42.95 45.85 15.25
C SER A 285 -44.42 46.04 14.90
N PHE A 286 -45.14 44.97 14.55
CA PHE A 286 -46.58 45.01 14.29
C PHE A 286 -47.35 45.52 15.48
N ARG A 287 -47.01 45.06 16.69
CA ARG A 287 -47.63 45.46 17.94
C ARG A 287 -47.45 46.97 18.22
N ARG A 288 -46.26 47.51 17.94
CA ARG A 288 -45.97 48.94 18.08
C ARG A 288 -46.77 49.76 17.03
N SER A 289 -46.87 49.26 15.82
CA SER A 289 -47.64 49.94 14.75
C SER A 289 -49.14 49.95 15.06
N GLU A 290 -49.74 48.86 15.58
CA GLU A 290 -51.14 48.83 16.03
C GLU A 290 -51.41 49.81 17.20
N GLN A 291 -50.49 49.87 18.18
CA GLN A 291 -50.59 50.80 19.29
C GLN A 291 -50.51 52.27 18.81
N ASN A 292 -49.60 52.58 17.89
CA ASN A 292 -49.45 53.93 17.34
C ASN A 292 -50.69 54.37 16.51
N GLN A 293 -51.35 53.45 15.77
CA GLN A 293 -52.57 53.73 15.04
C GLN A 293 -53.76 53.98 15.98
N VAL A 294 -53.85 53.29 17.09
CA VAL A 294 -54.90 53.52 18.09
C VAL A 294 -54.73 54.90 18.77
N TRP A 295 -53.49 55.33 19.00
CA TRP A 295 -53.17 56.65 19.58
C TRP A 295 -53.37 57.80 18.59
N ALA A 296 -53.21 57.56 17.27
CA ALA A 296 -53.39 58.58 16.24
C ALA A 296 -54.87 58.75 15.83
N GLY A 297 -55.73 57.80 16.22
CA GLY A 297 -57.16 57.85 15.92
C GLY A 297 -58.07 58.32 17.09
N MET A 298 -57.44 58.69 18.21
CA MET A 298 -58.08 59.45 19.30
C MET A 298 -57.74 60.94 19.16
#